data_5329218df925be9b966c7afa06093174
#
_entry.id   5329218df925be9b966c7afa06093174
#
_cell.length_a   1.000
_cell.length_b   1.000
_cell.length_c   1.000
_cell.angle_alpha   90.00
_cell.angle_beta   90.00
_cell.angle_gamma   90.00
#
_symmetry.space_group_name_H-M   'P 1'
#
loop_
_entity.id
_entity.type
_entity.pdbx_description
1 polymer ?
#
loop_
_entity_poly.entity_id
_entity_poly.type
_entity_poly.pdbx_seq_one_letter_code
_entity_poly.pdbx_strand_id
1 'polypeptide(L)'
;MANNTVAALNFYPSMAEEGGNLRLWSHKPTVADRKSQGVETTGYPYSAAYLEAIPCREFQFKAGDMALIDGGFIHGVTRQSGNGKRRLVLNSFFGFARPDLVLWWT
;
A
#
# COMPACT_ATOMS: atom_id res chain seq x y z
N MET A 1 -14.05 -2.59 -20.35
CA MET A 1 -13.59 -1.85 -19.17
C MET A 1 -12.10 -2.04 -18.99
N ALA A 2 -11.38 -0.98 -19.01
CA ALA A 2 -9.98 -1.07 -18.68
C ALA A 2 -9.85 -1.37 -17.18
N ASN A 3 -9.21 -2.44 -16.85
CA ASN A 3 -8.88 -2.72 -15.48
C ASN A 3 -7.53 -2.05 -15.17
N ASN A 4 -7.59 -0.90 -14.53
CA ASN A 4 -6.40 -0.13 -14.17
C ASN A 4 -5.85 -0.53 -12.80
N THR A 5 -6.23 -1.70 -12.31
CA THR A 5 -5.74 -2.19 -11.03
C THR A 5 -4.27 -2.56 -11.16
N VAL A 6 -3.45 -1.98 -10.31
CA VAL A 6 -2.06 -2.36 -10.11
C VAL A 6 -1.98 -3.10 -8.79
N ALA A 7 -1.53 -4.34 -8.85
CA ALA A 7 -1.32 -5.14 -7.65
C ALA A 7 0.13 -4.97 -7.17
N ALA A 8 0.29 -4.88 -5.85
CA ALA A 8 1.61 -4.87 -5.22
C ALA A 8 1.80 -6.18 -4.47
N LEU A 9 2.90 -6.87 -4.77
CA LEU A 9 3.31 -8.06 -4.06
C LEU A 9 4.51 -7.72 -3.19
N ASN A 10 4.34 -7.89 -1.89
CA ASN A 10 5.38 -7.60 -0.91
C ASN A 10 5.78 -8.88 -0.20
N PHE A 11 7.07 -9.13 -0.14
CA PHE A 11 7.64 -10.21 0.67
C PHE A 11 8.48 -9.59 1.78
N TYR A 12 8.30 -10.08 2.99
CA TYR A 12 8.94 -9.54 4.20
C TYR A 12 9.99 -10.51 4.75
N PRO A 13 11.25 -10.41 4.31
CA PRO A 13 12.30 -11.27 4.88
C PRO A 13 12.58 -11.00 6.35
N SER A 14 12.35 -9.77 6.79
CA SER A 14 12.59 -9.36 8.16
C SER A 14 11.59 -8.28 8.57
N MET A 15 11.11 -8.35 9.79
CA MET A 15 10.18 -7.37 10.36
C MET A 15 10.82 -6.67 11.54
N ALA A 16 10.41 -5.40 11.76
CA ALA A 16 10.79 -4.65 12.96
C ALA A 16 10.16 -5.30 14.20
N GLU A 17 10.73 -5.02 15.37
CA GLU A 17 10.18 -5.53 16.62
C GLU A 17 8.77 -5.00 16.88
N GLU A 18 8.56 -3.71 16.62
CA GLU A 18 7.27 -3.07 16.78
C GLU A 18 7.00 -2.16 15.59
N GLY A 19 5.74 -2.08 15.20
CA GLY A 19 5.31 -1.27 14.07
C GLY A 19 5.73 -1.83 12.74
N GLY A 20 5.77 -1.00 11.73
CA GLY A 20 6.01 -1.45 10.37
C GLY A 20 4.84 -2.25 9.81
N ASN A 21 3.66 -2.08 10.38
CA ASN A 21 2.45 -2.78 9.98
C ASN A 21 1.80 -2.07 8.79
N LEU A 22 1.18 -2.83 7.92
CA LEU A 22 0.43 -2.28 6.80
C LEU A 22 -0.92 -1.76 7.29
N ARG A 23 -1.23 -0.52 6.96
CA ARG A 23 -2.57 0.05 7.12
C ARG A 23 -3.19 0.20 5.75
N LEU A 24 -4.42 -0.23 5.64
CA LEU A 24 -5.17 -0.20 4.39
C LEU A 24 -6.51 0.46 4.64
N TRP A 25 -6.77 1.55 3.92
CA TRP A 25 -8.04 2.27 3.99
C TRP A 25 -8.99 1.77 2.91
N SER A 26 -10.27 1.62 3.26
CA SER A 26 -11.30 1.08 2.38
C SER A 26 -11.78 2.12 1.35
N HIS A 27 -10.84 2.73 0.63
CA HIS A 27 -11.15 3.74 -0.37
C HIS A 27 -10.09 3.80 -1.46
N LYS A 28 -10.54 3.82 -2.69
CA LYS A 28 -9.70 4.11 -3.86
C LYS A 28 -9.93 5.56 -4.24
N PRO A 29 -8.94 6.45 -4.05
CA PRO A 29 -9.12 7.86 -4.38
C PRO A 29 -9.45 8.07 -5.86
N THR A 30 -10.40 8.94 -6.11
CA THR A 30 -10.71 9.42 -7.44
C THR A 30 -9.79 10.60 -7.79
N VAL A 31 -9.84 11.04 -9.05
CA VAL A 31 -9.13 12.26 -9.45
C VAL A 31 -9.63 13.45 -8.63
N ALA A 32 -10.94 13.53 -8.39
CA ALA A 32 -11.53 14.61 -7.58
C ALA A 32 -11.02 14.55 -6.14
N ASP A 33 -10.93 13.37 -5.54
CA ASP A 33 -10.38 13.20 -4.19
C ASP A 33 -8.96 13.72 -4.10
N ARG A 34 -8.10 13.30 -5.03
CA ARG A 34 -6.70 13.73 -5.06
C ARG A 34 -6.59 15.24 -5.23
N LYS A 35 -7.43 15.82 -6.06
CA LYS A 35 -7.45 17.25 -6.30
C LYS A 35 -7.84 18.02 -5.05
N SER A 36 -8.88 17.54 -4.33
CA SER A 36 -9.33 18.17 -3.10
C SER A 36 -8.28 18.14 -1.99
N GLN A 37 -7.43 17.12 -1.99
CA GLN A 37 -6.34 16.95 -1.03
C GLN A 37 -5.02 17.55 -1.49
N GLY A 38 -4.96 18.11 -2.69
CA GLY A 38 -3.75 18.71 -3.23
C GLY A 38 -2.67 17.71 -3.60
N VAL A 39 -3.05 16.46 -3.87
CA VAL A 39 -2.10 15.37 -4.16
C VAL A 39 -2.28 14.77 -5.55
N GLU A 40 -2.85 15.52 -6.47
CA GLU A 40 -3.17 15.00 -7.81
C GLU A 40 -1.95 14.58 -8.63
N THR A 41 -0.79 15.16 -8.35
CA THR A 41 0.45 14.79 -9.04
C THR A 41 1.34 13.85 -8.23
N THR A 42 1.27 13.90 -6.91
CA THR A 42 2.13 13.10 -6.03
C THR A 42 1.45 11.85 -5.50
N GLY A 43 0.12 11.85 -5.39
CA GLY A 43 -0.63 10.76 -4.82
C GLY A 43 -0.55 10.67 -3.29
N TYR A 44 0.21 11.54 -2.65
CA TYR A 44 0.34 11.60 -1.18
C TYR A 44 1.00 12.92 -0.78
N PRO A 45 0.95 13.31 0.50
CA PRO A 45 0.22 12.71 1.60
C PRO A 45 -1.22 13.16 1.67
N TYR A 46 -2.09 12.28 2.12
CA TYR A 46 -3.46 12.66 2.47
C TYR A 46 -3.49 13.21 3.90
N SER A 47 -4.37 14.16 4.16
CA SER A 47 -4.49 14.73 5.50
C SER A 47 -5.01 13.70 6.51
N ALA A 48 -4.60 13.84 7.78
CA ALA A 48 -5.07 12.95 8.83
C ALA A 48 -6.60 13.03 9.00
N ALA A 49 -7.16 14.22 8.89
CA ALA A 49 -8.61 14.41 9.01
C ALA A 49 -9.38 13.69 7.88
N TYR A 50 -8.83 13.71 6.67
CA TYR A 50 -9.41 12.99 5.54
C TYR A 50 -9.38 11.48 5.79
N LEU A 51 -8.26 10.95 6.26
CA LEU A 51 -8.08 9.53 6.51
C LEU A 51 -8.92 9.01 7.66
N GLU A 52 -9.13 9.82 8.70
CA GLU A 52 -9.94 9.44 9.87
C GLU A 52 -11.39 9.12 9.51
N ALA A 53 -11.90 9.72 8.44
CA ALA A 53 -13.26 9.49 7.99
C ALA A 53 -13.44 8.19 7.22
N ILE A 54 -12.34 7.49 6.91
CA ILE A 54 -12.35 6.28 6.07
C ILE A 54 -12.03 5.07 6.94
N PRO A 55 -12.84 3.98 6.87
CA PRO A 55 -12.52 2.75 7.58
C PRO A 55 -11.13 2.24 7.20
N CYS A 56 -10.37 1.82 8.20
CA CYS A 56 -8.99 1.38 8.04
C CYS A 56 -8.78 0.04 8.75
N ARG A 57 -7.97 -0.82 8.16
CA ARG A 57 -7.49 -2.05 8.79
C ARG A 57 -5.98 -2.02 8.87
N GLU A 58 -5.47 -2.58 9.96
CA GLU A 58 -4.04 -2.74 10.17
C GLU A 58 -3.69 -4.22 10.14
N PHE A 59 -2.65 -4.57 9.39
CA PHE A 59 -2.17 -5.94 9.24
C PHE A 59 -0.77 -6.03 9.76
N GLN A 60 -0.55 -6.98 10.66
CA GLN A 60 0.77 -7.28 11.20
C GLN A 60 1.32 -8.53 10.51
N PHE A 61 2.52 -8.41 9.95
CA PHE A 61 3.18 -9.51 9.26
C PHE A 61 4.33 -10.05 10.09
N LYS A 62 4.66 -11.31 9.83
CA LYS A 62 5.84 -11.98 10.38
C LYS A 62 6.89 -12.14 9.29
N ALA A 63 8.14 -12.28 9.68
CA ALA A 63 9.20 -12.62 8.73
C ALA A 63 8.82 -13.87 7.93
N GLY A 64 8.96 -13.79 6.63
CA GLY A 64 8.57 -14.85 5.70
C GLY A 64 7.17 -14.69 5.11
N ASP A 65 6.37 -13.77 5.63
CA ASP A 65 5.04 -13.51 5.08
C ASP A 65 5.10 -12.79 3.73
N MET A 66 4.06 -12.96 2.95
CA MET A 66 3.84 -12.22 1.71
C MET A 66 2.48 -11.55 1.77
N ALA A 67 2.38 -10.38 1.17
CA ALA A 67 1.11 -9.66 1.03
C ALA A 67 0.90 -9.28 -0.43
N LEU A 68 -0.31 -9.51 -0.90
CA LEU A 68 -0.76 -9.07 -2.22
C LEU A 68 -1.88 -8.08 -2.00
N ILE A 69 -1.68 -6.85 -2.46
CA ILE A 69 -2.67 -5.79 -2.28
C ILE A 69 -3.01 -5.13 -3.60
N ASP A 70 -4.23 -4.61 -3.68
CA ASP A 70 -4.60 -3.69 -4.74
C ASP A 70 -4.04 -2.31 -4.40
N GLY A 71 -3.04 -1.88 -5.16
CA GLY A 71 -2.34 -0.61 -4.92
C GLY A 71 -3.19 0.64 -5.13
N GLY A 72 -4.40 0.49 -5.67
CA GLY A 72 -5.33 1.62 -5.82
C GLY A 72 -5.95 2.08 -4.50
N PHE A 73 -6.01 1.21 -3.48
CA PHE A 73 -6.47 1.61 -2.16
C PHE A 73 -5.39 2.45 -1.46
N ILE A 74 -5.85 3.42 -0.67
CA ILE A 74 -4.93 4.17 0.18
C ILE A 74 -4.28 3.20 1.17
N HIS A 75 -2.97 3.25 1.26
CA HIS A 75 -2.23 2.38 2.16
C HIS A 75 -1.00 3.09 2.71
N GLY A 76 -0.51 2.59 3.81
CA GLY A 76 0.68 3.13 4.44
C GLY A 76 1.26 2.15 5.45
N VAL A 77 2.36 2.52 6.04
CA VAL A 77 3.07 1.69 7.00
C VAL A 77 3.15 2.44 8.31
N THR A 78 2.83 1.76 9.42
CA THR A 78 2.92 2.36 10.73
C THR A 78 4.38 2.59 11.11
N ARG A 79 4.60 3.58 11.97
CA ARG A 79 5.93 3.88 12.45
C ARG A 79 6.52 2.66 13.16
N GLN A 80 7.74 2.34 12.82
CA GLN A 80 8.44 1.23 13.45
C GLN A 80 9.33 1.73 14.58
N SER A 81 9.53 0.86 15.56
CA SER A 81 10.39 1.12 16.71
C SER A 81 11.11 -0.15 17.13
N GLY A 82 12.01 -0.03 18.07
CA GLY A 82 12.82 -1.14 18.54
C GLY A 82 14.24 -1.06 18.02
N ASN A 83 15.13 -1.75 18.70
CA ASN A 83 16.56 -1.76 18.41
C ASN A 83 16.99 -3.15 17.97
N GLY A 84 17.46 -3.32 16.78
CA GLY A 84 18.13 -4.55 16.40
C GLY A 84 17.50 -5.32 15.26
N LYS A 85 16.20 -5.23 15.04
CA LYS A 85 15.57 -5.87 13.88
C LYS A 85 15.22 -4.84 12.84
N ARG A 86 15.75 -5.04 11.65
CA ARG A 86 15.48 -4.18 10.51
C ARG A 86 14.30 -4.75 9.72
N ARG A 87 13.35 -3.89 9.38
CA ARG A 87 12.28 -4.27 8.47
C ARG A 87 12.81 -4.24 7.04
N LEU A 88 12.70 -5.35 6.37
CA LEU A 88 13.06 -5.46 4.96
C LEU A 88 11.83 -5.89 4.18
N VAL A 89 11.68 -5.34 2.99
CA VAL A 89 10.59 -5.70 2.09
C VAL A 89 11.11 -5.78 0.66
N LEU A 90 10.72 -6.84 -0.03
CA LEU A 90 10.93 -6.97 -1.47
C LEU A 90 9.61 -6.67 -2.15
N ASN A 91 9.59 -5.61 -2.93
CA ASN A 91 8.38 -5.15 -3.63
C ASN A 91 8.44 -5.55 -5.09
N SER A 92 7.30 -5.98 -5.61
CA SER A 92 7.07 -6.02 -7.04
C SER A 92 5.66 -5.60 -7.34
N PHE A 93 5.43 -5.17 -8.57
CA PHE A 93 4.15 -4.67 -9.02
C PHE A 93 3.76 -5.43 -10.28
N PHE A 94 2.46 -5.63 -10.47
CA PHE A 94 1.97 -6.18 -11.72
C PHE A 94 0.58 -5.66 -12.02
N GLY A 95 0.25 -5.68 -13.30
CA GLY A 95 -1.04 -5.27 -13.78
C GLY A 95 -1.38 -6.00 -15.06
N PHE A 96 -2.65 -5.98 -15.43
CA PHE A 96 -3.10 -6.57 -16.67
C PHE A 96 -3.13 -5.50 -17.76
N ALA A 97 -2.28 -5.65 -18.77
CA ALA A 97 -2.33 -4.80 -19.96
C ALA A 97 -3.59 -5.13 -20.79
N ARG A 98 -4.02 -6.39 -20.72
CA ARG A 98 -5.25 -6.93 -21.25
C ARG A 98 -5.55 -8.24 -20.51
N PRO A 99 -6.72 -8.86 -20.65
CA PRO A 99 -7.08 -10.04 -19.86
C PRO A 99 -6.10 -11.21 -19.91
N ASP A 100 -5.34 -11.31 -21.00
CA ASP A 100 -4.38 -12.41 -21.22
C ASP A 100 -2.92 -11.98 -21.12
N LEU A 101 -2.65 -10.75 -20.66
CA LEU A 101 -1.28 -10.23 -20.59
C LEU A 101 -1.03 -9.50 -19.28
N VAL A 102 -0.18 -10.07 -18.46
CA VAL A 102 0.27 -9.46 -17.20
C VAL A 102 1.61 -8.78 -17.44
N LEU A 103 1.70 -7.52 -17.06
CA LEU A 103 2.96 -6.80 -16.97
C LEU A 103 3.44 -6.84 -15.51
N TRP A 104 4.71 -7.10 -15.33
CA TRP A 104 5.33 -7.18 -14.03
C TRP A 104 6.58 -6.32 -14.00
N TRP A 105 6.75 -5.59 -12.90
CA TRP A 105 7.92 -4.71 -12.72
C TRP A 105 8.27 -4.56 -11.24
N THR A 106 9.43 -4.02 -10.99
CA THR A 106 9.92 -3.75 -9.63
C THR A 106 10.23 -2.27 -9.44
#